data_6c70b49d1640a9e6aac6febe11e77913
#
_entry.id   6c70b49d1640a9e6aac6febe11e77913
#
_cell.length_a   1.000
_cell.length_b   1.000
_cell.length_c   1.000
_cell.angle_alpha   90.00
_cell.angle_beta   90.00
_cell.angle_gamma   90.00
#
_symmetry.space_group_name_H-M   'P 1'
#
loop_
_entity.id
_entity.type
_entity.pdbx_description
1 polymer ?
#
loop_
_entity_poly.entity_id
_entity_poly.type
_entity_poly.pdbx_seq_one_letter_code
_entity_poly.pdbx_strand_id
1 'polypeptide(L)'
;MSYLFSSESVSEGHPDKVADQISDALLDQFLAYDEHAHCAIETFVTTGQVVIMGEVRSEAYIDLQTVARKTIKRIGYTKSEYQFDGDSCGILTAIHEQSDDINRGVSREDDEEQGAGDQGMMFGYATNETENYMPVALDIAQLIMRTLADIRKEGKEMTYLRPDSKSQVTVEYSDDGVPQRIVTIVVSTQHDPFDEDDERMLATIESDVKNILMPRVKAQINSEKVLALFGDDIKYYVNPTGKFVIGGPHGDTGLTGRKIIVDTYGGKGAHGGGAFSGKDSSKVDRSAAYAARYIAKNMVAAGVADEMLVQISYAIGVALPVSIYVNTYGRSHVNMTDGEIAAAIGRMFNLRPKAIERMLKLRQPMFLETAAYGHMGRKNEVVEKTFTSHYHPTRTIKVELFTWEKLDKVDMIKEAFGLK
;
A
#
# COMPACT_ATOMS: atom_id res chain seq x y z
N MET A 1 23.56 23.09 5.08
CA MET A 1 22.61 22.86 6.19
C MET A 1 21.96 21.50 6.00
N SER A 2 21.25 20.99 6.98
CA SER A 2 20.51 19.73 6.89
C SER A 2 19.04 19.98 7.23
N TYR A 3 18.14 19.07 6.82
CA TYR A 3 16.74 19.14 7.18
C TYR A 3 16.22 17.79 7.67
N LEU A 4 15.13 17.80 8.44
CA LEU A 4 14.49 16.61 8.94
C LEU A 4 13.24 16.27 8.11
N PHE A 5 13.06 14.99 7.78
CA PHE A 5 11.87 14.48 7.13
C PHE A 5 11.34 13.25 7.87
N SER A 6 10.03 13.19 8.07
CA SER A 6 9.38 12.09 8.78
C SER A 6 8.37 11.41 7.88
N SER A 7 8.32 10.08 7.98
CA SER A 7 7.24 9.26 7.43
C SER A 7 6.68 8.34 8.49
N GLU A 8 5.41 7.98 8.34
CA GLU A 8 4.71 7.06 9.25
C GLU A 8 4.22 5.82 8.53
N SER A 9 3.99 4.76 9.29
CA SER A 9 3.26 3.57 8.84
C SER A 9 2.34 3.07 9.95
N VAL A 10 1.39 2.23 9.56
CA VAL A 10 0.45 1.58 10.48
C VAL A 10 0.39 0.09 10.21
N SER A 11 0.03 -0.69 11.24
CA SER A 11 -0.10 -2.14 11.10
C SER A 11 -1.36 -2.55 10.34
N GLU A 12 -1.43 -3.84 9.99
CA GLU A 12 -2.62 -4.45 9.41
C GLU A 12 -3.86 -4.37 10.33
N GLY A 13 -3.65 -4.21 11.65
CA GLY A 13 -4.70 -4.08 12.65
C GLY A 13 -5.20 -2.65 12.86
N HIS A 14 -4.58 -1.63 12.26
CA HIS A 14 -5.10 -0.27 12.30
C HIS A 14 -6.51 -0.21 11.66
N PRO A 15 -7.48 0.51 12.25
CA PRO A 15 -8.87 0.51 11.75
C PRO A 15 -9.03 0.79 10.26
N ASP A 16 -8.33 1.79 9.73
CA ASP A 16 -8.38 2.10 8.29
C ASP A 16 -7.79 0.96 7.45
N LYS A 17 -6.73 0.28 7.93
CA LYS A 17 -6.15 -0.86 7.21
C LYS A 17 -6.98 -2.14 7.36
N VAL A 18 -7.75 -2.30 8.42
CA VAL A 18 -8.78 -3.34 8.52
C VAL A 18 -9.83 -3.14 7.43
N ALA A 19 -10.31 -1.91 7.25
CA ALA A 19 -11.27 -1.55 6.20
C ALA A 19 -10.71 -1.81 4.79
N ASP A 20 -9.49 -1.36 4.51
CA ASP A 20 -8.81 -1.58 3.22
C ASP A 20 -8.67 -3.08 2.92
N GLN A 21 -8.25 -3.88 3.90
CA GLN A 21 -8.08 -5.33 3.73
C GLN A 21 -9.40 -6.06 3.50
N ILE A 22 -10.50 -5.64 4.11
CA ILE A 22 -11.83 -6.22 3.84
C ILE A 22 -12.25 -5.88 2.41
N SER A 23 -12.11 -4.64 1.97
CA SER A 23 -12.44 -4.20 0.62
C SER A 23 -11.65 -4.94 -0.46
N ASP A 24 -10.33 -5.09 -0.28
CA ASP A 24 -9.47 -5.81 -1.23
C ASP A 24 -9.65 -7.34 -1.16
N ALA A 25 -9.97 -7.91 0.00
CA ALA A 25 -10.31 -9.33 0.09
C ALA A 25 -11.60 -9.66 -0.68
N LEU A 26 -12.57 -8.77 -0.65
CA LEU A 26 -13.80 -8.90 -1.42
C LEU A 26 -13.54 -8.75 -2.92
N LEU A 27 -12.75 -7.75 -3.33
CA LEU A 27 -12.33 -7.58 -4.72
C LEU A 27 -11.62 -8.83 -5.24
N ASP A 28 -10.66 -9.37 -4.49
CA ASP A 28 -9.94 -10.59 -4.87
C ASP A 28 -10.87 -11.80 -4.99
N GLN A 29 -11.86 -11.91 -4.11
CA GLN A 29 -12.84 -12.98 -4.16
C GLN A 29 -13.71 -12.88 -5.42
N PHE A 30 -14.16 -11.67 -5.83
CA PHE A 30 -14.86 -11.48 -7.08
C PHE A 30 -13.98 -11.84 -8.28
N LEU A 31 -12.77 -11.33 -8.36
CA LEU A 31 -11.84 -11.58 -9.47
C LEU A 31 -11.43 -13.06 -9.57
N ALA A 32 -11.41 -13.79 -8.47
CA ALA A 32 -11.12 -15.21 -8.48
C ALA A 32 -12.19 -16.05 -9.20
N TYR A 33 -13.43 -15.61 -9.24
CA TYR A 33 -14.54 -16.31 -9.89
C TYR A 33 -15.05 -15.63 -11.16
N ASP A 34 -14.79 -14.35 -11.32
CA ASP A 34 -15.13 -13.55 -12.50
C ASP A 34 -14.02 -12.51 -12.76
N GLU A 35 -13.15 -12.82 -13.72
CA GLU A 35 -12.04 -11.93 -14.09
C GLU A 35 -12.48 -10.59 -14.68
N HIS A 36 -13.75 -10.51 -15.13
CA HIS A 36 -14.36 -9.31 -15.69
C HIS A 36 -15.15 -8.50 -14.65
N ALA A 37 -15.12 -8.90 -13.38
CA ALA A 37 -15.79 -8.17 -12.33
C ALA A 37 -15.37 -6.70 -12.26
N HIS A 38 -16.35 -5.82 -12.11
CA HIS A 38 -16.14 -4.40 -11.81
C HIS A 38 -16.57 -4.13 -10.38
N CYS A 39 -15.65 -3.63 -9.57
CA CYS A 39 -15.87 -3.40 -8.16
C CYS A 39 -15.42 -1.99 -7.75
N ALA A 40 -16.22 -1.36 -6.90
CA ALA A 40 -15.87 -0.18 -6.13
C ALA A 40 -16.46 -0.39 -4.73
N ILE A 41 -15.71 -1.10 -3.87
CA ILE A 41 -16.15 -1.56 -2.55
C ILE A 41 -15.47 -0.74 -1.49
N GLU A 42 -16.27 -0.11 -0.65
CA GLU A 42 -15.81 0.63 0.52
C GLU A 42 -16.28 -0.05 1.80
N THR A 43 -15.44 -0.02 2.82
CA THR A 43 -15.71 -0.63 4.11
C THR A 43 -15.54 0.41 5.21
N PHE A 44 -16.48 0.41 6.15
CA PHE A 44 -16.43 1.15 7.39
C PHE A 44 -16.34 0.15 8.55
N VAL A 45 -15.49 0.41 9.52
CA VAL A 45 -15.35 -0.39 10.73
C VAL A 45 -15.37 0.48 11.98
N THR A 46 -16.05 0.02 13.03
CA THR A 46 -16.10 0.66 14.34
C THR A 46 -16.34 -0.38 15.42
N THR A 47 -16.57 0.02 16.67
CA THR A 47 -16.86 -0.90 17.77
C THR A 47 -17.95 -1.91 17.42
N GLY A 48 -17.57 -3.18 17.38
CA GLY A 48 -18.50 -4.30 17.14
C GLY A 48 -19.22 -4.31 15.79
N GLN A 49 -18.82 -3.47 14.82
CA GLN A 49 -19.57 -3.32 13.59
C GLN A 49 -18.71 -3.10 12.34
N VAL A 50 -19.15 -3.68 11.24
CA VAL A 50 -18.63 -3.49 9.88
C VAL A 50 -19.79 -3.12 8.96
N VAL A 51 -19.58 -2.13 8.09
CA VAL A 51 -20.51 -1.80 7.00
C VAL A 51 -19.74 -1.91 5.68
N ILE A 52 -20.22 -2.72 4.76
CA ILE A 52 -19.65 -2.93 3.43
C ILE A 52 -20.62 -2.30 2.43
N MET A 53 -20.14 -1.35 1.64
CA MET A 53 -20.98 -0.59 0.70
C MET A 53 -20.25 -0.39 -0.64
N GLY A 54 -20.99 0.04 -1.65
CA GLY A 54 -20.45 0.36 -2.97
C GLY A 54 -21.14 -0.34 -4.11
N GLU A 55 -20.49 -0.41 -5.26
CA GLU A 55 -21.03 -0.96 -6.48
C GLU A 55 -20.22 -2.17 -6.94
N VAL A 56 -20.92 -3.21 -7.39
CA VAL A 56 -20.35 -4.41 -7.99
C VAL A 56 -21.16 -4.81 -9.21
N ARG A 57 -20.43 -5.10 -10.30
CA ARG A 57 -20.97 -5.77 -11.48
C ARG A 57 -20.17 -7.04 -11.69
N SER A 58 -20.78 -8.19 -11.46
CA SER A 58 -20.14 -9.50 -11.59
C SER A 58 -21.18 -10.58 -11.81
N GLU A 59 -20.80 -11.64 -12.51
CA GLU A 59 -21.57 -12.88 -12.62
C GLU A 59 -21.37 -13.80 -11.40
N ALA A 60 -20.36 -13.53 -10.57
CA ALA A 60 -20.06 -14.33 -9.39
C ALA A 60 -20.89 -13.86 -8.19
N TYR A 61 -21.50 -14.82 -7.48
CA TYR A 61 -22.13 -14.56 -6.18
C TYR A 61 -21.13 -14.82 -5.05
N ILE A 62 -20.87 -13.80 -4.22
CA ILE A 62 -19.91 -13.86 -3.13
C ILE A 62 -20.60 -13.64 -1.78
N ASP A 63 -20.30 -14.48 -0.80
CA ASP A 63 -20.72 -14.28 0.59
C ASP A 63 -19.80 -13.24 1.25
N LEU A 64 -20.22 -11.97 1.20
CA LEU A 64 -19.46 -10.82 1.70
C LEU A 64 -19.15 -10.96 3.19
N GLN A 65 -20.09 -11.44 3.99
CA GLN A 65 -19.91 -11.58 5.43
C GLN A 65 -18.85 -12.62 5.77
N THR A 66 -18.87 -13.78 5.11
CA THR A 66 -17.86 -14.82 5.33
C THR A 66 -16.45 -14.33 4.97
N VAL A 67 -16.29 -13.60 3.87
CA VAL A 67 -14.99 -13.04 3.46
C VAL A 67 -14.50 -12.01 4.48
N ALA A 68 -15.37 -11.08 4.91
CA ALA A 68 -15.01 -10.07 5.91
C ALA A 68 -14.60 -10.71 7.24
N ARG A 69 -15.36 -11.69 7.76
CA ARG A 69 -15.03 -12.41 9.01
C ARG A 69 -13.69 -13.13 8.93
N LYS A 70 -13.40 -13.81 7.82
CA LYS A 70 -12.11 -14.46 7.59
C LYS A 70 -10.95 -13.44 7.60
N THR A 71 -11.16 -12.27 6.98
CA THR A 71 -10.16 -11.20 6.94
C THR A 71 -9.89 -10.64 8.33
N ILE A 72 -10.94 -10.33 9.11
CA ILE A 72 -10.84 -9.83 10.49
C ILE A 72 -10.06 -10.82 11.38
N LYS A 73 -10.38 -12.12 11.29
CA LYS A 73 -9.69 -13.18 12.04
C LYS A 73 -8.22 -13.32 11.63
N ARG A 74 -7.92 -13.27 10.32
CA ARG A 74 -6.55 -13.32 9.80
C ARG A 74 -5.69 -12.17 10.32
N ILE A 75 -6.25 -10.97 10.48
CA ILE A 75 -5.59 -9.80 11.06
C ILE A 75 -5.27 -10.05 12.55
N GLY A 76 -6.08 -10.83 13.26
CA GLY A 76 -5.87 -11.17 14.66
C GLY A 76 -6.95 -10.65 15.62
N TYR A 77 -8.03 -10.11 15.11
CA TYR A 77 -9.21 -9.76 15.91
C TYR A 77 -10.07 -11.00 16.15
N THR A 78 -9.68 -11.77 17.16
CA THR A 78 -10.25 -13.09 17.49
C THR A 78 -10.81 -13.21 18.90
N LYS A 79 -10.72 -12.11 19.69
CA LYS A 79 -11.14 -12.10 21.09
C LYS A 79 -12.23 -11.06 21.30
N SER A 80 -13.31 -11.45 22.00
CA SER A 80 -14.44 -10.55 22.32
C SER A 80 -14.04 -9.35 23.17
N GLU A 81 -12.99 -9.49 23.99
CA GLU A 81 -12.45 -8.40 24.81
C GLU A 81 -11.90 -7.22 23.99
N TYR A 82 -11.59 -7.42 22.70
CA TYR A 82 -11.21 -6.35 21.78
C TYR A 82 -12.39 -5.48 21.34
N GLN A 83 -13.64 -5.85 21.73
CA GLN A 83 -14.88 -5.17 21.33
C GLN A 83 -15.06 -5.06 19.81
N PHE A 84 -14.28 -5.84 19.07
CA PHE A 84 -14.32 -6.01 17.63
C PHE A 84 -13.63 -7.34 17.30
N ASP A 85 -14.38 -8.33 16.88
CA ASP A 85 -13.83 -9.65 16.50
C ASP A 85 -14.60 -10.28 15.35
N GLY A 86 -13.94 -11.21 14.65
CA GLY A 86 -14.47 -11.81 13.44
C GLY A 86 -15.68 -12.73 13.64
N ASP A 87 -15.96 -13.18 14.86
CA ASP A 87 -17.10 -14.07 15.15
C ASP A 87 -18.33 -13.29 15.58
N SER A 88 -18.18 -12.22 16.37
CA SER A 88 -19.29 -11.54 17.04
C SER A 88 -19.69 -10.19 16.44
N CYS A 89 -18.80 -9.50 15.67
CA CYS A 89 -19.14 -8.21 15.09
C CYS A 89 -20.36 -8.30 14.13
N GLY A 90 -21.21 -7.28 14.16
CA GLY A 90 -22.29 -7.12 13.19
C GLY A 90 -21.73 -6.73 11.82
N ILE A 91 -22.20 -7.35 10.74
CA ILE A 91 -21.81 -6.99 9.37
C ILE A 91 -23.05 -6.61 8.59
N LEU A 92 -23.11 -5.34 8.16
CA LEU A 92 -24.13 -4.80 7.28
C LEU A 92 -23.59 -4.69 5.86
N THR A 93 -24.42 -4.95 4.88
CA THR A 93 -24.03 -4.85 3.46
C THR A 93 -25.03 -3.97 2.72
N ALA A 94 -24.51 -3.03 1.92
CA ALA A 94 -25.24 -2.11 1.07
C ALA A 94 -24.54 -2.01 -0.30
N ILE A 95 -24.42 -3.16 -0.98
CA ILE A 95 -23.87 -3.27 -2.33
C ILE A 95 -25.03 -3.23 -3.34
N HIS A 96 -24.84 -2.45 -4.40
CA HIS A 96 -25.78 -2.36 -5.53
C HIS A 96 -25.05 -2.51 -6.86
N GLU A 97 -25.77 -2.59 -7.95
CA GLU A 97 -25.18 -2.68 -9.29
C GLU A 97 -24.59 -1.33 -9.73
N GLN A 98 -23.53 -1.40 -10.52
CA GLN A 98 -22.89 -0.21 -11.09
C GLN A 98 -23.86 0.51 -12.07
N SER A 99 -23.88 1.84 -12.05
CA SER A 99 -24.71 2.66 -12.93
C SER A 99 -24.42 2.40 -14.43
N ASP A 100 -25.46 2.20 -15.21
CA ASP A 100 -25.38 2.05 -16.67
C ASP A 100 -24.84 3.31 -17.37
N ASP A 101 -25.03 4.50 -16.78
CA ASP A 101 -24.56 5.76 -17.36
C ASP A 101 -23.04 5.85 -17.33
N ILE A 102 -22.40 5.41 -16.25
CA ILE A 102 -20.92 5.33 -16.16
C ILE A 102 -20.42 4.30 -17.17
N ASN A 103 -21.07 3.15 -17.27
CA ASN A 103 -20.65 2.08 -18.17
C ASN A 103 -20.69 2.50 -19.65
N ARG A 104 -21.73 3.22 -20.07
CA ARG A 104 -21.85 3.77 -21.44
C ARG A 104 -20.74 4.76 -21.80
N GLY A 105 -20.25 5.54 -20.83
CA GLY A 105 -19.14 6.49 -21.03
C GLY A 105 -17.77 5.83 -21.18
N VAL A 106 -17.59 4.64 -20.61
CA VAL A 106 -16.30 3.94 -20.49
C VAL A 106 -16.14 2.83 -21.52
N SER A 107 -17.18 2.00 -21.72
CA SER A 107 -17.15 0.84 -22.62
C SER A 107 -17.17 1.25 -24.10
N ARG A 108 -16.32 0.64 -24.90
CA ARG A 108 -16.24 0.82 -26.36
C ARG A 108 -16.22 -0.55 -27.03
N GLU A 109 -16.61 -0.60 -28.32
CA GLU A 109 -16.50 -1.81 -29.16
C GLU A 109 -15.04 -2.27 -29.31
N ASP A 110 -14.11 -1.32 -29.44
CA ASP A 110 -12.68 -1.58 -29.39
C ASP A 110 -12.18 -1.41 -27.95
N ASP A 111 -11.69 -2.48 -27.35
CA ASP A 111 -11.11 -2.51 -26.01
C ASP A 111 -9.96 -1.51 -25.82
N GLU A 112 -9.17 -1.24 -26.90
CA GLU A 112 -8.07 -0.26 -26.86
C GLU A 112 -8.56 1.19 -26.68
N GLU A 113 -9.77 1.47 -27.08
CA GLU A 113 -10.41 2.78 -26.96
C GLU A 113 -11.30 2.89 -25.70
N GLN A 114 -11.22 1.91 -24.81
CA GLN A 114 -11.90 1.99 -23.50
C GLN A 114 -11.44 3.25 -22.78
N GLY A 115 -12.40 4.13 -22.47
CA GLY A 115 -12.14 5.38 -21.76
C GLY A 115 -11.79 5.16 -20.28
N ALA A 116 -11.14 6.16 -19.69
CA ALA A 116 -10.91 6.18 -18.25
C ALA A 116 -12.24 6.21 -17.50
N GLY A 117 -12.35 5.40 -16.42
CA GLY A 117 -13.56 5.28 -15.62
C GLY A 117 -13.87 6.51 -14.77
N ASP A 118 -12.89 7.41 -14.62
CA ASP A 118 -13.04 8.70 -13.93
C ASP A 118 -12.01 9.69 -14.46
N GLN A 119 -12.19 10.96 -14.11
CA GLN A 119 -11.16 11.98 -14.23
C GLN A 119 -10.22 11.93 -13.03
N GLY A 120 -8.98 12.36 -13.20
CA GLY A 120 -8.08 12.47 -12.04
C GLY A 120 -6.62 12.63 -12.40
N MET A 121 -5.80 12.81 -11.36
CA MET A 121 -4.35 12.87 -11.43
C MET A 121 -3.79 11.71 -10.60
N MET A 122 -2.92 10.90 -11.18
CA MET A 122 -2.28 9.79 -10.50
C MET A 122 -0.78 9.98 -10.51
N PHE A 123 -0.13 9.62 -9.42
CA PHE A 123 1.28 9.88 -9.23
C PHE A 123 2.05 8.58 -8.98
N GLY A 124 3.24 8.52 -9.55
CA GLY A 124 4.27 7.54 -9.23
C GLY A 124 5.53 8.26 -8.78
N TYR A 125 6.24 7.69 -7.82
CA TYR A 125 7.51 8.21 -7.34
C TYR A 125 8.52 7.08 -7.14
N ALA A 126 9.77 7.36 -7.34
CA ALA A 126 10.89 6.49 -7.02
C ALA A 126 12.12 7.31 -6.64
N THR A 127 12.97 6.75 -5.79
CA THR A 127 14.25 7.34 -5.36
C THR A 127 15.27 6.23 -5.19
N ASN A 128 16.56 6.54 -5.36
CA ASN A 128 17.66 5.60 -5.14
C ASN A 128 18.11 5.50 -3.66
N GLU A 129 17.28 5.96 -2.73
CA GLU A 129 17.58 5.91 -1.29
C GLU A 129 17.68 4.48 -0.77
N THR A 130 16.83 3.57 -1.27
CA THR A 130 16.74 2.17 -0.88
C THR A 130 16.80 1.23 -2.09
N GLU A 131 17.04 -0.06 -1.88
CA GLU A 131 17.12 -1.08 -2.94
C GLU A 131 15.79 -1.29 -3.66
N ASN A 132 14.67 -1.03 -2.98
CA ASN A 132 13.33 -1.12 -3.55
C ASN A 132 12.84 0.21 -4.16
N TYR A 133 13.71 1.22 -4.22
CA TYR A 133 13.45 2.55 -4.79
C TYR A 133 12.35 3.31 -4.04
N MET A 134 12.33 3.18 -2.70
CA MET A 134 11.40 3.87 -1.81
C MET A 134 12.11 4.91 -0.95
N PRO A 135 11.38 5.94 -0.44
CA PRO A 135 11.91 6.83 0.58
C PRO A 135 12.29 6.05 1.84
N VAL A 136 13.51 6.22 2.32
CA VAL A 136 14.05 5.40 3.43
C VAL A 136 13.26 5.55 4.73
N ALA A 137 12.73 6.74 5.03
CA ALA A 137 11.93 6.96 6.23
C ALA A 137 10.63 6.10 6.22
N LEU A 138 9.95 6.04 5.08
CA LEU A 138 8.74 5.21 4.92
C LEU A 138 9.09 3.73 4.91
N ASP A 139 10.12 3.34 4.17
CA ASP A 139 10.50 1.93 4.04
C ASP A 139 10.83 1.31 5.40
N ILE A 140 11.59 2.03 6.25
CA ILE A 140 11.89 1.59 7.61
C ILE A 140 10.62 1.59 8.48
N ALA A 141 9.74 2.60 8.37
CA ALA A 141 8.49 2.64 9.13
C ALA A 141 7.58 1.43 8.80
N GLN A 142 7.45 1.09 7.51
CA GLN A 142 6.71 -0.09 7.07
C GLN A 142 7.36 -1.40 7.53
N LEU A 143 8.69 -1.49 7.48
CA LEU A 143 9.43 -2.66 7.93
C LEU A 143 9.26 -2.89 9.44
N ILE A 144 9.28 -1.83 10.25
CA ILE A 144 8.98 -1.90 11.69
C ILE A 144 7.59 -2.52 11.92
N MET A 145 6.58 -2.06 11.20
CA MET A 145 5.20 -2.54 11.38
C MET A 145 5.02 -4.00 10.92
N ARG A 146 5.63 -4.39 9.81
CA ARG A 146 5.63 -5.79 9.37
C ARG A 146 6.31 -6.70 10.38
N THR A 147 7.49 -6.34 10.84
CA THR A 147 8.26 -7.12 11.81
C THR A 147 7.51 -7.25 13.14
N LEU A 148 6.85 -6.19 13.61
CA LEU A 148 6.04 -6.23 14.82
C LEU A 148 4.83 -7.18 14.67
N ALA A 149 4.17 -7.17 13.50
CA ALA A 149 3.07 -8.08 13.21
C ALA A 149 3.54 -9.54 13.12
N ASP A 150 4.72 -9.78 12.55
CA ASP A 150 5.31 -11.13 12.50
C ASP A 150 5.61 -11.65 13.91
N ILE A 151 6.23 -10.84 14.78
CA ILE A 151 6.46 -11.19 16.19
C ILE A 151 5.14 -11.55 16.88
N ARG A 152 4.11 -10.72 16.71
CA ARG A 152 2.76 -10.96 17.26
C ARG A 152 2.18 -12.30 16.79
N LYS A 153 2.26 -12.59 15.49
CA LYS A 153 1.72 -13.81 14.87
C LYS A 153 2.52 -15.06 15.25
N GLU A 154 3.83 -14.95 15.47
CA GLU A 154 4.67 -16.02 15.98
C GLU A 154 4.25 -16.43 17.40
N GLY A 155 3.78 -15.48 18.23
CA GLY A 155 3.31 -15.74 19.59
C GLY A 155 4.38 -16.28 20.56
N LYS A 156 5.66 -15.99 20.31
CA LYS A 156 6.81 -16.48 21.12
C LYS A 156 7.42 -15.39 21.99
N GLU A 157 7.61 -14.22 21.41
CA GLU A 157 8.14 -13.02 22.08
C GLU A 157 7.09 -11.93 22.04
N MET A 158 7.16 -10.95 22.96
CA MET A 158 6.19 -9.87 23.07
C MET A 158 4.73 -10.37 22.96
N THR A 159 4.40 -11.43 23.70
CA THR A 159 3.12 -12.16 23.60
C THR A 159 1.90 -11.34 23.98
N TYR A 160 2.14 -10.16 24.58
CA TYR A 160 1.12 -9.17 24.95
C TYR A 160 0.65 -8.30 23.76
N LEU A 161 1.27 -8.41 22.57
CA LEU A 161 0.92 -7.57 21.43
C LEU A 161 -0.49 -7.83 20.93
N ARG A 162 -1.23 -6.74 20.66
CA ARG A 162 -2.51 -6.72 19.98
C ARG A 162 -2.36 -6.21 18.53
N PRO A 163 -3.39 -6.33 17.66
CA PRO A 163 -3.23 -6.07 16.24
C PRO A 163 -2.91 -4.62 15.84
N ASP A 164 -3.37 -3.61 16.58
CA ASP A 164 -3.22 -2.21 16.21
C ASP A 164 -1.86 -1.64 16.63
N SER A 165 -1.19 -0.98 15.71
CA SER A 165 0.06 -0.28 15.99
C SER A 165 0.39 0.75 14.91
N LYS A 166 1.28 1.70 15.27
CA LYS A 166 1.79 2.78 14.42
C LYS A 166 3.28 2.93 14.61
N SER A 167 3.98 3.33 13.56
CA SER A 167 5.39 3.75 13.61
C SER A 167 5.58 5.07 12.89
N GLN A 168 6.60 5.82 13.31
CA GLN A 168 7.09 6.99 12.59
C GLN A 168 8.62 6.99 12.64
N VAL A 169 9.25 7.30 11.53
CA VAL A 169 10.69 7.41 11.41
C VAL A 169 11.05 8.80 10.90
N THR A 170 11.96 9.47 11.62
CA THR A 170 12.50 10.78 11.22
C THR A 170 13.96 10.62 10.82
N VAL A 171 14.26 11.03 9.61
CA VAL A 171 15.61 10.98 9.00
C VAL A 171 16.12 12.39 8.77
N GLU A 172 17.38 12.61 9.06
CA GLU A 172 18.11 13.82 8.68
C GLU A 172 18.69 13.65 7.29
N TYR A 173 18.46 14.65 6.45
CA TYR A 173 18.97 14.74 5.08
C TYR A 173 19.93 15.90 4.93
N SER A 174 20.94 15.75 4.07
CA SER A 174 21.73 16.87 3.59
C SER A 174 20.91 17.80 2.68
N ASP A 175 21.41 19.00 2.42
CA ASP A 175 20.76 19.94 1.47
C ASP A 175 20.60 19.33 0.06
N ASP A 176 21.47 18.40 -0.31
CA ASP A 176 21.40 17.66 -1.59
C ASP A 176 20.41 16.48 -1.56
N GLY A 177 19.62 16.34 -0.48
CA GLY A 177 18.59 15.31 -0.36
C GLY A 177 19.13 13.89 -0.10
N VAL A 178 20.34 13.75 0.43
CA VAL A 178 20.94 12.45 0.78
C VAL A 178 20.65 12.13 2.26
N PRO A 179 20.09 10.95 2.59
CA PRO A 179 19.87 10.53 3.98
C PRO A 179 21.20 10.43 4.73
N GLN A 180 21.26 10.98 5.94
CA GLN A 180 22.49 11.03 6.76
C GLN A 180 22.39 10.12 7.98
N ARG A 181 21.29 10.18 8.73
CA ARG A 181 21.03 9.36 9.92
C ARG A 181 19.57 9.35 10.30
N ILE A 182 19.17 8.34 11.04
CA ILE A 182 17.87 8.27 11.72
C ILE A 182 17.97 9.03 13.03
N VAL A 183 17.10 10.02 13.23
CA VAL A 183 17.08 10.86 14.42
C VAL A 183 16.10 10.33 15.45
N THR A 184 14.91 9.90 15.00
CA THR A 184 13.83 9.50 15.89
C THR A 184 13.07 8.30 15.33
N ILE A 185 12.71 7.38 16.20
CA ILE A 185 11.77 6.29 15.93
C ILE A 185 10.66 6.34 16.97
N VAL A 186 9.42 6.43 16.52
CA VAL A 186 8.21 6.33 17.35
C VAL A 186 7.55 4.99 17.07
N VAL A 187 7.19 4.25 18.12
CA VAL A 187 6.39 3.02 18.04
C VAL A 187 5.26 3.11 19.04
N SER A 188 4.03 3.07 18.56
CA SER A 188 2.84 2.94 19.41
C SER A 188 2.18 1.60 19.10
N THR A 189 2.08 0.73 20.09
CA THR A 189 1.50 -0.61 19.92
C THR A 189 0.44 -0.91 20.94
N GLN A 190 -0.70 -1.41 20.47
CA GLN A 190 -1.75 -1.96 21.30
C GLN A 190 -1.23 -3.23 22.01
N HIS A 191 -1.58 -3.40 23.28
CA HIS A 191 -1.11 -4.51 24.09
C HIS A 191 -2.15 -4.97 25.12
N ASP A 192 -2.00 -6.19 25.60
CA ASP A 192 -2.75 -6.69 26.75
C ASP A 192 -2.32 -5.96 28.03
N PRO A 193 -3.20 -5.80 29.03
CA PRO A 193 -2.82 -5.31 30.34
C PRO A 193 -2.13 -6.46 31.14
N PHE A 194 -0.86 -6.71 30.86
CA PHE A 194 -0.11 -7.87 31.37
C PHE A 194 0.60 -7.63 32.72
N ASP A 195 0.55 -6.41 33.23
CA ASP A 195 1.09 -6.02 34.52
C ASP A 195 0.13 -5.04 35.21
N GLU A 196 0.01 -5.11 36.53
CA GLU A 196 -0.79 -4.18 37.34
C GLU A 196 -0.09 -2.82 37.50
N ASP A 197 1.25 -2.79 37.38
CA ASP A 197 2.06 -1.58 37.41
C ASP A 197 2.26 -1.05 35.98
N ASP A 198 1.57 0.03 35.64
CA ASP A 198 1.60 0.66 34.33
C ASP A 198 3.02 1.13 33.93
N GLU A 199 3.85 1.64 34.89
CA GLU A 199 5.21 2.10 34.58
C GLU A 199 6.13 0.92 34.24
N ARG A 200 6.03 -0.19 34.98
CA ARG A 200 6.80 -1.41 34.72
C ARG A 200 6.38 -2.05 33.40
N MET A 201 5.09 -2.07 33.11
CA MET A 201 4.55 -2.56 31.85
C MET A 201 5.11 -1.76 30.66
N LEU A 202 5.07 -0.43 30.72
CA LEU A 202 5.58 0.45 29.67
C LEU A 202 7.11 0.32 29.52
N ALA A 203 7.86 0.22 30.63
CA ALA A 203 9.30 -0.01 30.58
C ALA A 203 9.65 -1.34 29.89
N THR A 204 8.85 -2.39 30.14
CA THR A 204 9.00 -3.69 29.46
C THR A 204 8.78 -3.55 27.95
N ILE A 205 7.68 -2.89 27.53
CA ILE A 205 7.40 -2.67 26.09
C ILE A 205 8.54 -1.86 25.44
N GLU A 206 9.02 -0.80 26.09
CA GLU A 206 10.13 -0.01 25.56
C GLU A 206 11.42 -0.84 25.43
N SER A 207 11.74 -1.66 26.43
CA SER A 207 12.88 -2.57 26.40
C SER A 207 12.75 -3.57 25.25
N ASP A 208 11.60 -4.18 25.07
CA ASP A 208 11.36 -5.18 24.03
C ASP A 208 11.39 -4.58 22.61
N VAL A 209 10.88 -3.37 22.44
CA VAL A 209 11.03 -2.63 21.17
C VAL A 209 12.50 -2.43 20.83
N LYS A 210 13.34 -2.03 21.80
CA LYS A 210 14.77 -1.79 21.57
C LYS A 210 15.58 -3.08 21.38
N ASN A 211 15.26 -4.14 22.13
CA ASN A 211 16.10 -5.33 22.24
C ASN A 211 15.58 -6.54 21.46
N ILE A 212 14.30 -6.54 21.03
CA ILE A 212 13.69 -7.62 20.21
C ILE A 212 13.31 -7.08 18.84
N LEU A 213 12.42 -6.07 18.79
CA LEU A 213 11.90 -5.57 17.51
C LEU A 213 13.01 -4.96 16.64
N MET A 214 13.78 -3.99 17.15
CA MET A 214 14.76 -3.28 16.35
C MET A 214 15.92 -4.16 15.83
N PRO A 215 16.47 -5.13 16.59
CA PRO A 215 17.41 -6.09 16.02
C PRO A 215 16.82 -6.92 14.88
N ARG A 216 15.56 -7.38 14.98
CA ARG A 216 14.88 -8.12 13.91
C ARG A 216 14.61 -7.25 12.68
N VAL A 217 14.32 -5.95 12.86
CA VAL A 217 14.20 -4.98 11.77
C VAL A 217 15.54 -4.82 11.04
N LYS A 218 16.63 -4.56 11.77
CA LYS A 218 17.96 -4.40 11.19
C LYS A 218 18.43 -5.65 10.44
N ALA A 219 18.10 -6.84 10.94
CA ALA A 219 18.49 -8.10 10.32
C ALA A 219 17.81 -8.35 8.94
N GLN A 220 16.76 -7.63 8.61
CA GLN A 220 16.06 -7.71 7.31
C GLN A 220 16.57 -6.68 6.29
N ILE A 221 17.44 -5.76 6.69
CA ILE A 221 18.01 -4.73 5.82
C ILE A 221 19.32 -5.25 5.21
N ASN A 222 19.36 -5.42 3.90
CA ASN A 222 20.55 -5.90 3.20
C ASN A 222 21.51 -4.76 2.83
N SER A 223 21.00 -3.54 2.68
CA SER A 223 21.80 -2.37 2.30
C SER A 223 22.65 -1.87 3.45
N GLU A 224 23.98 -1.96 3.32
CA GLU A 224 24.93 -1.35 4.27
C GLU A 224 24.73 0.17 4.40
N LYS A 225 24.37 0.85 3.29
CA LYS A 225 24.05 2.27 3.26
C LYS A 225 22.86 2.60 4.18
N VAL A 226 21.81 1.79 4.15
CA VAL A 226 20.63 1.98 5.00
C VAL A 226 20.93 1.60 6.46
N LEU A 227 21.68 0.51 6.68
CA LEU A 227 22.11 0.11 8.03
C LEU A 227 22.98 1.17 8.71
N ALA A 228 23.83 1.87 7.96
CA ALA A 228 24.68 2.95 8.48
C ALA A 228 23.88 4.16 8.99
N LEU A 229 22.60 4.30 8.64
CA LEU A 229 21.73 5.36 9.17
C LEU A 229 21.33 5.13 10.63
N PHE A 230 21.46 3.89 11.15
CA PHE A 230 21.12 3.52 12.52
C PHE A 230 22.31 3.79 13.46
N GLY A 231 22.43 5.03 13.93
CA GLY A 231 23.42 5.42 14.96
C GLY A 231 22.98 5.02 16.37
N ASP A 232 23.86 5.27 17.35
CA ASP A 232 23.61 4.98 18.77
C ASP A 232 22.77 6.09 19.46
N ASP A 233 22.60 7.24 18.80
CA ASP A 233 21.92 8.44 19.31
C ASP A 233 20.46 8.55 18.88
N ILE A 234 19.86 7.48 18.36
CA ILE A 234 18.44 7.46 17.96
C ILE A 234 17.54 7.64 19.19
N LYS A 235 16.66 8.64 19.12
CA LYS A 235 15.65 8.87 20.14
C LYS A 235 14.43 7.98 19.91
N TYR A 236 14.14 7.11 20.88
CA TYR A 236 12.97 6.26 20.84
C TYR A 236 11.82 6.86 21.64
N TYR A 237 10.60 6.83 21.09
CA TYR A 237 9.36 7.10 21.78
C TYR A 237 8.46 5.87 21.63
N VAL A 238 8.29 5.14 22.71
CA VAL A 238 7.47 3.93 22.74
C VAL A 238 6.25 4.17 23.64
N ASN A 239 5.05 4.01 23.07
CA ASN A 239 3.77 4.32 23.73
C ASN A 239 3.82 5.63 24.56
N PRO A 240 4.18 6.78 23.95
CA PRO A 240 4.48 8.01 24.69
C PRO A 240 3.29 8.60 25.46
N THR A 241 2.08 8.17 25.16
CA THR A 241 0.84 8.58 25.86
C THR A 241 0.46 7.67 27.02
N GLY A 242 1.28 6.64 27.30
CA GLY A 242 0.99 5.63 28.31
C GLY A 242 0.44 4.33 27.72
N LYS A 243 -0.29 3.55 28.53
CA LYS A 243 -0.83 2.27 28.09
C LYS A 243 -1.81 2.41 26.91
N PHE A 244 -1.73 1.44 26.00
CA PHE A 244 -2.55 1.38 24.80
C PHE A 244 -3.29 0.03 24.72
N VAL A 245 -4.26 -0.17 25.59
CA VAL A 245 -5.10 -1.39 25.67
C VAL A 245 -6.32 -1.27 24.75
N ILE A 246 -6.97 -0.09 24.74
CA ILE A 246 -8.10 0.20 23.84
C ILE A 246 -7.54 0.68 22.51
N GLY A 247 -7.77 -0.08 21.47
CA GLY A 247 -7.28 0.21 20.10
C GLY A 247 -8.06 -0.56 19.06
N GLY A 248 -7.58 -0.52 17.81
CA GLY A 248 -8.31 -1.09 16.68
C GLY A 248 -9.64 -0.39 16.45
N PRO A 249 -10.62 -1.03 15.77
CA PRO A 249 -11.93 -0.45 15.49
C PRO A 249 -12.75 -0.08 16.73
N HIS A 250 -12.40 -0.58 17.90
CA HIS A 250 -12.99 -0.14 19.17
C HIS A 250 -12.43 1.21 19.65
N GLY A 251 -11.15 1.47 19.41
CA GLY A 251 -10.51 2.72 19.80
C GLY A 251 -10.80 3.88 18.84
N ASP A 252 -10.85 3.60 17.56
CA ASP A 252 -11.09 4.59 16.49
C ASP A 252 -11.79 3.93 15.30
N THR A 253 -12.56 4.74 14.57
CA THR A 253 -13.29 4.32 13.39
C THR A 253 -12.36 4.23 12.17
N GLY A 254 -12.49 3.17 11.37
CA GLY A 254 -11.76 2.98 10.12
C GLY A 254 -12.62 3.05 8.88
N LEU A 255 -12.06 3.59 7.81
CA LEU A 255 -12.66 3.61 6.48
C LEU A 255 -11.63 3.26 5.41
N THR A 256 -12.11 2.64 4.32
CA THR A 256 -11.30 2.40 3.12
C THR A 256 -10.76 3.73 2.57
N GLY A 257 -9.44 3.75 2.24
CA GLY A 257 -8.81 4.86 1.57
C GLY A 257 -8.44 6.05 2.46
N ARG A 258 -8.34 5.87 3.79
CA ARG A 258 -7.91 6.93 4.72
C ARG A 258 -6.41 6.89 5.07
N LYS A 259 -5.64 5.94 4.52
CA LYS A 259 -4.18 5.81 4.73
C LYS A 259 -3.39 5.87 3.42
N ILE A 260 -3.88 6.67 2.46
CA ILE A 260 -3.33 6.75 1.10
C ILE A 260 -1.87 7.22 1.03
N ILE A 261 -1.42 8.01 1.99
CA ILE A 261 -0.02 8.46 2.06
C ILE A 261 0.89 7.33 2.57
N VAL A 262 0.42 6.55 3.56
CA VAL A 262 1.11 5.33 4.02
C VAL A 262 1.16 4.27 2.91
N ASP A 263 0.10 4.19 2.12
CA ASP A 263 -0.02 3.25 0.99
C ASP A 263 0.96 3.56 -0.15
N THR A 264 1.42 4.80 -0.26
CA THR A 264 2.25 5.28 -1.37
C THR A 264 3.66 5.66 -0.96
N TYR A 265 3.97 6.93 -0.71
CA TYR A 265 5.35 7.40 -0.60
C TYR A 265 5.66 8.15 0.71
N GLY A 266 4.76 8.09 1.71
CA GLY A 266 5.00 8.66 3.03
C GLY A 266 5.20 10.18 3.04
N GLY A 267 4.68 10.89 2.04
CA GLY A 267 4.78 12.34 1.89
C GLY A 267 5.95 12.84 1.02
N LYS A 268 6.85 11.97 0.56
CA LYS A 268 7.92 12.34 -0.39
C LYS A 268 7.39 12.55 -1.80
N GLY A 269 6.50 11.68 -2.26
CA GLY A 269 5.80 11.83 -3.53
C GLY A 269 4.41 12.43 -3.34
N ALA A 270 3.91 13.16 -4.34
CA ALA A 270 2.53 13.64 -4.37
C ALA A 270 1.52 12.50 -4.48
N HIS A 271 0.26 12.79 -4.15
CA HIS A 271 -0.87 11.87 -4.28
C HIS A 271 -2.08 12.57 -4.91
N GLY A 272 -2.81 11.89 -5.78
CA GLY A 272 -3.98 12.45 -6.46
C GLY A 272 -5.27 12.50 -5.63
N GLY A 273 -5.28 11.83 -4.47
CA GLY A 273 -6.41 11.79 -3.54
C GLY A 273 -7.31 10.56 -3.67
N GLY A 274 -7.23 9.79 -4.76
CA GLY A 274 -8.03 8.58 -4.97
C GLY A 274 -7.57 7.40 -4.12
N ALA A 275 -8.51 6.74 -3.42
CA ALA A 275 -8.26 5.48 -2.72
C ALA A 275 -7.98 4.34 -3.72
N PHE A 276 -7.18 3.35 -3.30
CA PHE A 276 -6.86 2.16 -4.10
C PHE A 276 -7.74 0.96 -3.75
N SER A 277 -7.79 0.60 -2.46
CA SER A 277 -8.47 -0.61 -1.99
C SER A 277 -9.94 -0.65 -2.38
N GLY A 278 -10.43 -1.83 -2.73
CA GLY A 278 -11.80 -2.06 -3.18
C GLY A 278 -12.09 -1.74 -4.65
N LYS A 279 -11.14 -1.11 -5.36
CA LYS A 279 -11.28 -0.71 -6.78
C LYS A 279 -10.59 -1.71 -7.70
N ASP A 280 -11.30 -2.21 -8.73
CA ASP A 280 -10.72 -3.01 -9.81
C ASP A 280 -9.90 -2.15 -10.79
N SER A 281 -9.20 -2.82 -11.72
CA SER A 281 -8.26 -2.19 -12.66
C SER A 281 -8.87 -1.19 -13.63
N SER A 282 -10.18 -1.14 -13.81
CA SER A 282 -10.86 -0.15 -14.65
C SER A 282 -10.84 1.25 -14.02
N LYS A 283 -10.63 1.35 -12.72
CA LYS A 283 -10.51 2.61 -11.98
C LYS A 283 -9.07 3.11 -12.07
N VAL A 284 -8.87 4.18 -12.83
CA VAL A 284 -7.54 4.77 -13.09
C VAL A 284 -6.85 5.28 -11.82
N ASP A 285 -7.60 5.64 -10.77
CA ASP A 285 -7.05 5.98 -9.46
C ASP A 285 -6.03 4.93 -8.98
N ARG A 286 -6.33 3.65 -9.20
CA ARG A 286 -5.48 2.54 -8.82
C ARG A 286 -4.53 2.14 -9.97
N SER A 287 -5.06 1.80 -11.13
CA SER A 287 -4.29 1.24 -12.23
C SER A 287 -3.22 2.21 -12.76
N ALA A 288 -3.57 3.49 -12.94
CA ALA A 288 -2.62 4.48 -13.43
C ALA A 288 -1.61 4.93 -12.36
N ALA A 289 -1.96 4.90 -11.07
CA ALA A 289 -0.99 5.11 -9.99
C ALA A 289 0.08 4.00 -9.98
N TYR A 290 -0.32 2.74 -10.19
CA TYR A 290 0.62 1.64 -10.34
C TYR A 290 1.48 1.77 -11.61
N ALA A 291 0.89 2.19 -12.74
CA ALA A 291 1.64 2.46 -13.96
C ALA A 291 2.64 3.61 -13.78
N ALA A 292 2.25 4.68 -13.11
CA ALA A 292 3.15 5.80 -12.82
C ALA A 292 4.32 5.35 -11.90
N ARG A 293 4.07 4.50 -10.89
CA ARG A 293 5.12 3.89 -10.06
C ARG A 293 6.05 3.01 -10.90
N TYR A 294 5.50 2.14 -11.74
CA TYR A 294 6.28 1.29 -12.63
C TYR A 294 7.24 2.08 -13.51
N ILE A 295 6.75 3.17 -14.10
CA ILE A 295 7.57 4.08 -14.91
C ILE A 295 8.65 4.75 -14.06
N ALA A 296 8.27 5.42 -12.98
CA ALA A 296 9.22 6.14 -12.12
C ALA A 296 10.35 5.21 -11.62
N LYS A 297 9.99 4.00 -11.18
CA LYS A 297 10.96 3.01 -10.68
C LYS A 297 11.93 2.56 -11.77
N ASN A 298 11.45 2.23 -12.97
CA ASN A 298 12.30 1.81 -14.08
C ASN A 298 13.20 2.95 -14.57
N MET A 299 12.70 4.21 -14.57
CA MET A 299 13.49 5.39 -14.95
C MET A 299 14.65 5.64 -13.97
N VAL A 300 14.39 5.59 -12.67
CA VAL A 300 15.45 5.74 -11.65
C VAL A 300 16.43 4.56 -11.70
N ALA A 301 15.93 3.33 -11.83
CA ALA A 301 16.77 2.15 -11.95
C ALA A 301 17.64 2.15 -13.22
N ALA A 302 17.16 2.75 -14.30
CA ALA A 302 17.96 2.94 -15.53
C ALA A 302 19.05 4.03 -15.39
N GLY A 303 19.01 4.83 -14.32
CA GLY A 303 19.94 5.91 -14.09
C GLY A 303 19.60 7.22 -14.77
N VAL A 304 18.33 7.43 -15.14
CA VAL A 304 17.87 8.71 -15.73
C VAL A 304 17.95 9.84 -14.70
N ALA A 305 17.61 9.55 -13.44
CA ALA A 305 17.71 10.50 -12.32
C ALA A 305 17.87 9.73 -11.01
N ASP A 306 18.30 10.39 -9.93
CA ASP A 306 18.34 9.82 -8.58
C ASP A 306 16.97 9.66 -7.95
N GLU A 307 16.05 10.54 -8.31
CA GLU A 307 14.64 10.48 -7.92
C GLU A 307 13.75 11.03 -9.05
N MET A 308 12.52 10.55 -9.10
CA MET A 308 11.58 10.97 -10.13
C MET A 308 10.14 10.87 -9.65
N LEU A 309 9.38 11.94 -9.85
CA LEU A 309 7.93 11.98 -9.78
C LEU A 309 7.35 11.94 -11.19
N VAL A 310 6.38 11.07 -11.41
CA VAL A 310 5.61 10.96 -12.65
C VAL A 310 4.14 11.21 -12.32
N GLN A 311 3.50 12.17 -12.98
CA GLN A 311 2.06 12.38 -12.94
C GLN A 311 1.45 11.95 -14.27
N ILE A 312 0.33 11.22 -14.20
CA ILE A 312 -0.51 10.91 -15.36
C ILE A 312 -1.92 11.42 -15.03
N SER A 313 -2.56 12.15 -15.95
CA SER A 313 -3.92 12.62 -15.74
C SER A 313 -4.86 12.17 -16.85
N TYR A 314 -6.13 11.92 -16.48
CA TYR A 314 -7.19 11.48 -17.38
C TYR A 314 -8.42 12.36 -17.28
N ALA A 315 -9.19 12.41 -18.37
CA ALA A 315 -10.57 12.85 -18.39
C ALA A 315 -11.48 11.63 -18.50
N ILE A 316 -12.63 11.65 -17.82
CA ILE A 316 -13.59 10.56 -17.85
C ILE A 316 -14.02 10.24 -19.30
N GLY A 317 -14.08 8.97 -19.65
CA GLY A 317 -14.48 8.49 -20.98
C GLY A 317 -13.43 8.67 -22.07
N VAL A 318 -12.22 9.21 -21.75
CA VAL A 318 -11.12 9.39 -22.71
C VAL A 318 -10.04 8.34 -22.45
N ALA A 319 -9.61 7.64 -23.50
CA ALA A 319 -8.62 6.56 -23.38
C ALA A 319 -7.19 7.08 -23.21
N LEU A 320 -6.82 8.15 -23.94
CA LEU A 320 -5.48 8.72 -23.83
C LEU A 320 -5.37 9.62 -22.60
N PRO A 321 -4.21 9.60 -21.89
CA PRO A 321 -3.97 10.58 -20.84
C PRO A 321 -4.01 12.00 -21.40
N VAL A 322 -4.59 12.92 -20.62
CA VAL A 322 -4.65 14.36 -20.96
C VAL A 322 -3.28 14.99 -20.81
N SER A 323 -2.48 14.55 -19.83
CA SER A 323 -1.12 15.02 -19.64
C SER A 323 -0.24 13.97 -18.96
N ILE A 324 1.06 14.08 -19.21
CA ILE A 324 2.15 13.42 -18.49
C ILE A 324 3.08 14.52 -18.00
N TYR A 325 3.36 14.52 -16.70
CA TYR A 325 4.30 15.46 -16.10
C TYR A 325 5.38 14.69 -15.35
N VAL A 326 6.61 15.16 -15.43
CA VAL A 326 7.77 14.61 -14.74
C VAL A 326 8.43 15.70 -13.92
N ASN A 327 8.95 15.33 -12.73
CA ASN A 327 9.84 16.16 -11.96
C ASN A 327 11.00 15.29 -11.45
N THR A 328 12.21 15.62 -11.85
CA THR A 328 13.46 14.98 -11.40
C THR A 328 14.11 15.71 -10.23
N TYR A 329 13.47 16.75 -9.72
CA TYR A 329 13.94 17.60 -8.62
C TYR A 329 15.36 18.18 -8.87
N GLY A 330 15.73 18.36 -10.15
CA GLY A 330 17.06 18.81 -10.55
C GLY A 330 18.17 17.77 -10.42
N ARG A 331 17.81 16.49 -10.24
CA ARG A 331 18.74 15.36 -10.04
C ARG A 331 18.77 14.43 -11.26
N SER A 332 18.50 14.98 -12.44
CA SER A 332 18.61 14.27 -13.73
C SER A 332 20.06 14.04 -14.12
N HIS A 333 20.37 12.86 -14.67
CA HIS A 333 21.67 12.49 -15.22
C HIS A 333 21.74 12.53 -16.74
N VAL A 334 20.62 12.90 -17.39
CA VAL A 334 20.53 13.03 -18.85
C VAL A 334 20.45 14.50 -19.26
N ASN A 335 20.95 14.83 -20.45
CA ASN A 335 20.87 16.20 -21.00
C ASN A 335 19.51 16.44 -21.66
N MET A 336 18.44 16.30 -20.88
CA MET A 336 17.06 16.52 -21.28
C MET A 336 16.32 17.23 -20.14
N THR A 337 15.39 18.10 -20.52
CA THR A 337 14.47 18.72 -19.57
C THR A 337 13.43 17.72 -19.09
N ASP A 338 12.79 17.97 -17.95
CA ASP A 338 11.70 17.12 -17.43
C ASP A 338 10.54 17.00 -18.44
N GLY A 339 10.26 18.05 -19.23
CA GLY A 339 9.27 18.01 -20.31
C GLY A 339 9.65 17.08 -21.46
N GLU A 340 10.93 17.03 -21.85
CA GLU A 340 11.43 16.10 -22.88
C GLU A 340 11.42 14.65 -22.37
N ILE A 341 11.74 14.44 -21.08
CA ILE A 341 11.62 13.13 -20.42
C ILE A 341 10.16 12.68 -20.42
N ALA A 342 9.22 13.58 -20.08
CA ALA A 342 7.78 13.27 -20.09
C ALA A 342 7.29 12.89 -21.51
N ALA A 343 7.74 13.61 -22.54
CA ALA A 343 7.44 13.30 -23.94
C ALA A 343 8.03 11.94 -24.37
N ALA A 344 9.23 11.58 -23.90
CA ALA A 344 9.82 10.27 -24.12
C ALA A 344 9.01 9.14 -23.48
N ILE A 345 8.56 9.32 -22.21
CA ILE A 345 7.68 8.37 -21.51
C ILE A 345 6.41 8.14 -22.34
N GLY A 346 5.75 9.19 -22.84
CA GLY A 346 4.54 9.07 -23.65
C GLY A 346 4.72 8.29 -24.96
N ARG A 347 5.95 8.25 -25.51
CA ARG A 347 6.28 7.42 -26.68
C ARG A 347 6.61 5.97 -26.33
N MET A 348 7.19 5.74 -25.16
CA MET A 348 7.65 4.40 -24.73
C MET A 348 6.55 3.55 -24.12
N PHE A 349 5.57 4.17 -23.45
CA PHE A 349 4.54 3.47 -22.69
C PHE A 349 3.15 3.76 -23.24
N ASN A 350 2.39 2.70 -23.53
CA ASN A 350 0.97 2.84 -23.84
C ASN A 350 0.19 2.99 -22.52
N LEU A 351 -0.29 4.20 -22.26
CA LEU A 351 -0.97 4.57 -21.01
C LEU A 351 -2.49 4.60 -21.13
N ARG A 352 -3.07 3.96 -22.14
CA ARG A 352 -4.50 3.69 -22.17
C ARG A 352 -4.90 2.77 -21.02
N PRO A 353 -6.05 2.95 -20.35
CA PRO A 353 -6.45 2.13 -19.19
C PRO A 353 -6.36 0.63 -19.46
N LYS A 354 -6.84 0.17 -20.63
CA LYS A 354 -6.78 -1.26 -20.98
C LYS A 354 -5.37 -1.77 -21.24
N ALA A 355 -4.50 -0.92 -21.80
CA ALA A 355 -3.09 -1.27 -22.00
C ALA A 355 -2.35 -1.39 -20.66
N ILE A 356 -2.63 -0.50 -19.68
CA ILE A 356 -2.11 -0.59 -18.32
C ILE A 356 -2.56 -1.89 -17.65
N GLU A 357 -3.85 -2.19 -17.72
CA GLU A 357 -4.43 -3.42 -17.15
C GLU A 357 -3.71 -4.67 -17.64
N ARG A 358 -3.45 -4.76 -18.96
CA ARG A 358 -2.72 -5.87 -19.57
C ARG A 358 -1.24 -5.88 -19.20
N MET A 359 -0.57 -4.72 -19.28
CA MET A 359 0.86 -4.57 -18.98
C MET A 359 1.18 -5.03 -17.55
N LEU A 360 0.34 -4.66 -16.60
CA LEU A 360 0.51 -4.97 -15.18
C LEU A 360 -0.31 -6.19 -14.72
N LYS A 361 -1.03 -6.87 -15.62
CA LYS A 361 -1.83 -8.08 -15.34
C LYS A 361 -2.84 -7.88 -14.20
N LEU A 362 -3.55 -6.75 -14.17
CA LEU A 362 -4.36 -6.33 -13.03
C LEU A 362 -5.73 -7.03 -12.92
N ARG A 363 -6.06 -8.00 -13.78
CA ARG A 363 -7.28 -8.84 -13.68
C ARG A 363 -7.07 -10.12 -12.86
N GLN A 364 -6.04 -10.14 -12.01
CA GLN A 364 -5.77 -11.24 -11.09
C GLN A 364 -6.19 -10.86 -9.66
N PRO A 365 -6.54 -11.83 -8.82
CA PRO A 365 -6.86 -11.58 -7.40
C PRO A 365 -5.58 -11.35 -6.58
N MET A 366 -4.93 -10.19 -6.77
CA MET A 366 -3.61 -9.79 -6.28
C MET A 366 -3.65 -8.66 -5.23
N PHE A 367 -4.85 -8.19 -4.86
CA PHE A 367 -4.99 -6.89 -4.18
C PHE A 367 -4.98 -6.99 -2.66
N LEU A 368 -5.39 -8.10 -2.06
CA LEU A 368 -5.38 -8.27 -0.61
C LEU A 368 -3.99 -8.02 0.01
N GLU A 369 -2.93 -8.47 -0.66
CA GLU A 369 -1.54 -8.32 -0.21
C GLU A 369 -1.05 -6.87 -0.30
N THR A 370 -1.73 -6.01 -1.05
CA THR A 370 -1.40 -4.58 -1.15
C THR A 370 -1.98 -3.76 -0.01
N ALA A 371 -3.09 -4.23 0.59
CA ALA A 371 -3.92 -3.47 1.51
C ALA A 371 -3.28 -3.22 2.89
N ALA A 372 -2.08 -3.70 3.15
CA ALA A 372 -1.31 -3.42 4.37
C ALA A 372 0.18 -3.28 4.05
N TYR A 373 0.87 -2.42 4.80
CA TYR A 373 2.33 -2.20 4.70
C TYR A 373 2.79 -1.63 3.35
N GLY A 374 1.94 -0.83 2.70
CA GLY A 374 2.22 -0.11 1.47
C GLY A 374 1.96 -0.91 0.18
N HIS A 375 1.48 -0.21 -0.83
CA HIS A 375 1.27 -0.74 -2.19
C HIS A 375 2.57 -0.72 -3.01
N MET A 376 3.54 0.10 -2.63
CA MET A 376 4.80 0.32 -3.35
C MET A 376 5.99 -0.23 -2.56
N GLY A 377 7.11 -0.47 -3.25
CA GLY A 377 8.35 -0.97 -2.65
C GLY A 377 8.29 -2.45 -2.23
N ARG A 378 7.34 -3.21 -2.75
CA ARG A 378 7.14 -4.62 -2.44
C ARG A 378 7.87 -5.51 -3.45
N LYS A 379 8.11 -6.75 -3.05
CA LYS A 379 8.74 -7.74 -3.93
C LYS A 379 7.75 -8.28 -4.95
N ASN A 380 8.08 -8.21 -6.23
CA ASN A 380 7.35 -8.96 -7.27
C ASN A 380 7.62 -10.46 -7.10
N GLU A 381 6.57 -11.24 -6.95
CA GLU A 381 6.66 -12.70 -6.80
C GLU A 381 5.39 -13.39 -7.27
N VAL A 382 5.50 -14.66 -7.61
CA VAL A 382 4.36 -15.51 -7.96
C VAL A 382 3.99 -16.37 -6.76
N VAL A 383 2.74 -16.28 -6.34
CA VAL A 383 2.19 -17.05 -5.22
C VAL A 383 1.01 -17.91 -5.70
N GLU A 384 0.69 -18.94 -4.95
CA GLU A 384 -0.51 -19.74 -5.15
C GLU A 384 -1.57 -19.34 -4.12
N LYS A 385 -2.75 -18.91 -4.60
CA LYS A 385 -3.87 -18.48 -3.75
C LYS A 385 -5.05 -19.42 -3.94
N THR A 386 -5.62 -19.87 -2.83
CA THR A 386 -6.81 -20.73 -2.83
C THR A 386 -8.04 -19.96 -2.36
N PHE A 387 -9.06 -19.93 -3.22
CA PHE A 387 -10.34 -19.28 -2.98
C PHE A 387 -11.42 -20.33 -2.75
N THR A 388 -12.14 -20.19 -1.63
CA THR A 388 -13.24 -21.06 -1.24
C THR A 388 -14.54 -20.29 -1.23
N SER A 389 -15.62 -20.91 -1.69
CA SER A 389 -16.98 -20.36 -1.70
C SER A 389 -17.99 -21.46 -1.39
N HIS A 390 -19.12 -21.10 -0.82
CA HIS A 390 -20.28 -22.00 -0.71
C HIS A 390 -21.04 -22.14 -2.05
N TYR A 391 -20.84 -21.20 -2.96
CA TYR A 391 -21.60 -21.08 -4.21
C TYR A 391 -20.79 -21.49 -5.44
N HIS A 392 -19.48 -21.55 -5.33
CA HIS A 392 -18.56 -21.89 -6.42
C HIS A 392 -17.59 -22.96 -5.99
N PRO A 393 -17.09 -23.79 -6.91
CA PRO A 393 -16.00 -24.73 -6.63
C PRO A 393 -14.74 -24.03 -6.11
N THR A 394 -14.00 -24.67 -5.21
CA THR A 394 -12.71 -24.17 -4.77
C THR A 394 -11.79 -23.97 -5.97
N ARG A 395 -11.13 -22.82 -6.06
CA ARG A 395 -10.17 -22.47 -7.11
C ARG A 395 -8.81 -22.18 -6.50
N THR A 396 -7.76 -22.77 -7.07
CA THR A 396 -6.37 -22.42 -6.76
C THR A 396 -5.77 -21.76 -7.98
N ILE A 397 -5.26 -20.55 -7.82
CA ILE A 397 -4.80 -19.66 -8.89
C ILE A 397 -3.36 -19.24 -8.58
N LYS A 398 -2.46 -19.33 -9.58
CA LYS A 398 -1.13 -18.72 -9.51
C LYS A 398 -1.28 -17.25 -9.85
N VAL A 399 -0.88 -16.39 -8.93
CA VAL A 399 -1.03 -14.93 -9.00
C VAL A 399 0.34 -14.30 -8.94
N GLU A 400 0.62 -13.38 -9.86
CA GLU A 400 1.83 -12.56 -9.86
C GLU A 400 1.56 -11.27 -9.10
N LEU A 401 2.12 -11.14 -7.89
CA LEU A 401 1.95 -9.98 -7.01
C LEU A 401 2.88 -8.83 -7.40
N PHE A 402 2.46 -7.60 -7.12
CA PHE A 402 3.24 -6.37 -7.26
C PHE A 402 3.93 -6.22 -8.62
N THR A 403 3.19 -6.45 -9.70
CA THR A 403 3.72 -6.43 -11.08
C THR A 403 4.31 -5.09 -11.48
N TRP A 404 3.87 -3.99 -10.88
CA TRP A 404 4.40 -2.62 -11.06
C TRP A 404 5.76 -2.38 -10.40
N GLU A 405 6.27 -3.36 -9.65
CA GLU A 405 7.60 -3.28 -9.05
C GLU A 405 8.69 -3.96 -9.90
N LYS A 406 8.35 -4.50 -11.08
CA LYS A 406 9.32 -5.08 -12.01
C LYS A 406 10.28 -4.05 -12.57
N LEU A 407 11.50 -4.49 -12.87
CA LEU A 407 12.56 -3.71 -13.52
C LEU A 407 12.83 -4.19 -14.97
N ASP A 408 11.81 -4.63 -15.67
CA ASP A 408 11.89 -5.22 -17.01
C ASP A 408 11.91 -4.21 -18.15
N LYS A 409 11.93 -2.89 -17.85
CA LYS A 409 12.06 -1.80 -18.83
C LYS A 409 13.39 -1.05 -18.76
N VAL A 410 14.27 -1.43 -17.84
CA VAL A 410 15.55 -0.74 -17.61
C VAL A 410 16.38 -0.67 -18.89
N ASP A 411 16.58 -1.79 -19.58
CA ASP A 411 17.42 -1.83 -20.80
C ASP A 411 16.80 -1.00 -21.94
N MET A 412 15.48 -1.08 -22.16
CA MET A 412 14.76 -0.26 -23.13
C MET A 412 14.92 1.24 -22.83
N ILE A 413 14.86 1.63 -21.56
CA ILE A 413 15.03 3.02 -21.14
C ILE A 413 16.47 3.47 -21.34
N LYS A 414 17.45 2.65 -20.96
CA LYS A 414 18.88 2.94 -21.19
C LYS A 414 19.17 3.20 -22.67
N GLU A 415 18.67 2.35 -23.56
CA GLU A 415 18.79 2.53 -25.00
C GLU A 415 18.17 3.85 -25.47
N ALA A 416 16.93 4.14 -25.03
CA ALA A 416 16.20 5.34 -25.45
C ALA A 416 16.84 6.65 -24.96
N PHE A 417 17.56 6.62 -23.84
CA PHE A 417 18.24 7.79 -23.25
C PHE A 417 19.77 7.81 -23.50
N GLY A 418 20.32 6.83 -24.22
CA GLY A 418 21.74 6.73 -24.51
C GLY A 418 22.62 6.45 -23.29
N LEU A 419 22.05 5.80 -22.27
CA LEU A 419 22.74 5.39 -21.05
C LEU A 419 23.45 4.04 -21.24
N LYS A 420 24.55 3.82 -20.48
CA LYS A 420 25.34 2.57 -20.53
C LYS A 420 24.79 1.49 -19.60
#